data_c252c72f08c1e02a6202bd6b1667e1cd
#
_entry.id   c252c72f08c1e02a6202bd6b1667e1cd
#
_cell.length_a   1.000
_cell.length_b   1.000
_cell.length_c   1.000
_cell.angle_alpha   90.00
_cell.angle_beta   90.00
_cell.angle_gamma   90.00
#
_symmetry.space_group_name_H-M   'P 1'
#
loop_
_entity.id
_entity.type
_entity.pdbx_description
1 polymer ?
#
loop_
_entity_poly.entity_id
_entity_poly.type
_entity_poly.pdbx_seq_one_letter_code
_entity_poly.pdbx_strand_id
1 'polypeptide(L)'
;VKVRESNVEKGEITAFLSLIFVLMISFVTAILESASVQAEKNQARLDMDRAVYSVFGEYQKELLEEYGIFAVEGSYETGNFSEKQLIDRMHYYGASGIWPEVEGIQFLTDQNGQAFREGAVKYMEDLYGISIIQGLGALAEKWEQQEITGEQTKDESNQSLEELDDMLNQNQSSLPMENNPLPHIEQLKKSGLISLVFPKEKQVSQKQIRGEEQASSRALRVGRGTFPVRSDVDEVTKKLLFHEYILKKFGNAVEEEKRSLAYEVEYLLEGKTSDQENLEAVLNKMLLIRMGLNFVYLQTDTAKQAEAGAMALALATAVALPMLEPVVKQVLLAAWAFGAVSYTHLRAH
;
A
#
# COMPACT_ATOMS: atom_id res chain seq x y z
N VAL A 1 -10.09 -84.29 60.60
CA VAL A 1 -9.21 -83.10 60.51
C VAL A 1 -8.87 -82.71 59.05
N LYS A 2 -8.80 -83.68 58.12
CA LYS A 2 -8.39 -83.41 56.69
C LYS A 2 -9.44 -82.68 55.82
N VAL A 3 -10.71 -82.66 56.22
CA VAL A 3 -11.79 -82.00 55.40
C VAL A 3 -11.82 -80.43 55.57
N ARG A 4 -11.25 -79.90 56.65
CA ARG A 4 -11.27 -78.46 56.97
C ARG A 4 -10.22 -77.67 56.24
N GLU A 5 -9.03 -78.27 55.96
CA GLU A 5 -7.92 -77.63 55.21
C GLU A 5 -8.27 -77.41 53.70
N SER A 6 -8.94 -78.37 53.06
CA SER A 6 -9.30 -78.25 51.62
C SER A 6 -10.35 -77.18 51.34
N ASN A 7 -11.17 -76.81 52.33
CA ASN A 7 -12.17 -75.75 52.22
C ASN A 7 -11.57 -74.38 52.46
N VAL A 8 -10.51 -74.25 53.26
CA VAL A 8 -9.80 -72.95 53.43
C VAL A 8 -9.02 -72.63 52.19
N GLU A 9 -8.24 -73.54 51.60
CA GLU A 9 -7.51 -73.34 50.34
C GLU A 9 -8.45 -72.95 49.16
N LYS A 10 -9.62 -73.52 49.03
CA LYS A 10 -10.63 -73.19 48.03
C LYS A 10 -11.21 -71.81 48.26
N GLY A 11 -11.38 -71.33 49.48
CA GLY A 11 -11.80 -70.01 49.85
C GLY A 11 -10.79 -68.91 49.46
N GLU A 12 -9.50 -69.18 49.69
CA GLU A 12 -8.39 -68.27 49.32
C GLU A 12 -8.25 -68.14 47.83
N ILE A 13 -8.33 -69.22 47.07
CA ILE A 13 -8.27 -69.18 45.60
C ILE A 13 -9.49 -68.39 45.03
N THR A 14 -10.68 -68.57 45.58
CA THR A 14 -11.86 -67.84 45.12
C THR A 14 -11.76 -66.36 45.43
N ALA A 15 -11.23 -65.96 46.59
CA ALA A 15 -10.99 -64.61 46.98
C ALA A 15 -9.94 -63.94 46.05
N PHE A 16 -8.83 -64.68 45.75
CA PHE A 16 -7.82 -64.21 44.82
C PHE A 16 -8.34 -64.01 43.38
N LEU A 17 -9.11 -64.96 42.83
CA LEU A 17 -9.75 -64.85 41.53
C LEU A 17 -10.77 -63.70 41.46
N SER A 18 -11.54 -63.49 42.53
CA SER A 18 -12.45 -62.37 42.58
C SER A 18 -11.74 -61.01 42.58
N LEU A 19 -10.57 -60.93 43.28
CA LEU A 19 -9.76 -59.72 43.26
C LEU A 19 -9.19 -59.44 41.86
N ILE A 20 -8.65 -60.43 41.18
CA ILE A 20 -8.13 -60.37 39.86
C ILE A 20 -9.26 -59.91 38.89
N PHE A 21 -10.46 -60.47 39.01
CA PHE A 21 -11.58 -60.14 38.19
C PHE A 21 -12.02 -58.68 38.37
N VAL A 22 -12.10 -58.19 39.61
CA VAL A 22 -12.35 -56.77 39.91
C VAL A 22 -11.28 -55.87 39.33
N LEU A 23 -10.02 -56.24 39.45
CA LEU A 23 -8.93 -55.47 38.82
C LEU A 23 -9.01 -55.46 37.31
N MET A 24 -9.34 -56.58 36.67
CA MET A 24 -9.55 -56.62 35.21
C MET A 24 -10.72 -55.76 34.77
N ILE A 25 -11.86 -55.81 35.45
CA ILE A 25 -13.00 -54.96 35.15
C ILE A 25 -12.63 -53.48 35.30
N SER A 26 -11.97 -53.11 36.40
CA SER A 26 -11.52 -51.74 36.63
C SER A 26 -10.57 -51.26 35.52
N PHE A 27 -9.64 -52.10 35.07
CA PHE A 27 -8.74 -51.78 33.97
C PHE A 27 -9.46 -51.61 32.65
N VAL A 28 -10.39 -52.50 32.29
CA VAL A 28 -11.20 -52.39 31.09
C VAL A 28 -12.05 -51.14 31.12
N THR A 29 -12.68 -50.82 32.26
CA THR A 29 -13.48 -49.59 32.44
C THR A 29 -12.62 -48.34 32.23
N ALA A 30 -11.40 -48.31 32.81
CA ALA A 30 -10.48 -47.17 32.63
C ALA A 30 -10.06 -47.00 31.17
N ILE A 31 -9.83 -48.09 30.43
CA ILE A 31 -9.56 -48.01 28.98
C ILE A 31 -10.74 -47.46 28.21
N LEU A 32 -11.95 -47.96 28.48
CA LEU A 32 -13.18 -47.51 27.84
C LEU A 32 -13.44 -46.03 28.13
N GLU A 33 -13.25 -45.59 29.37
CA GLU A 33 -13.39 -44.19 29.76
C GLU A 33 -12.37 -43.31 29.04
N SER A 34 -11.10 -43.72 29.00
CA SER A 34 -10.05 -43.01 28.26
C SER A 34 -10.36 -42.91 26.77
N ALA A 35 -10.84 -43.98 26.16
CA ALA A 35 -11.24 -44.03 24.76
C ALA A 35 -12.44 -43.09 24.48
N SER A 36 -13.44 -43.10 25.39
CA SER A 36 -14.60 -42.18 25.28
C SER A 36 -14.19 -40.70 25.35
N VAL A 37 -13.38 -40.35 26.34
CA VAL A 37 -12.85 -38.98 26.48
C VAL A 37 -12.05 -38.56 25.25
N GLN A 38 -11.25 -39.47 24.68
CA GLN A 38 -10.51 -39.18 23.47
C GLN A 38 -11.40 -39.01 22.24
N ALA A 39 -12.45 -39.81 22.13
CA ALA A 39 -13.46 -39.68 21.07
C ALA A 39 -14.23 -38.33 21.18
N GLU A 40 -14.64 -37.95 22.39
CA GLU A 40 -15.29 -36.66 22.64
C GLU A 40 -14.37 -35.48 22.29
N LYS A 41 -13.08 -35.54 22.66
CA LYS A 41 -12.09 -34.51 22.28
C LYS A 41 -11.93 -34.41 20.77
N ASN A 42 -11.87 -35.53 20.07
CA ASN A 42 -11.76 -35.52 18.61
C ASN A 42 -13.01 -34.96 17.96
N GLN A 43 -14.19 -35.31 18.47
CA GLN A 43 -15.45 -34.77 17.97
C GLN A 43 -15.53 -33.25 18.18
N ALA A 44 -15.16 -32.77 19.37
CA ALA A 44 -15.12 -31.34 19.68
C ALA A 44 -14.16 -30.57 18.75
N ARG A 45 -12.98 -31.16 18.42
CA ARG A 45 -12.06 -30.56 17.43
C ARG A 45 -12.70 -30.48 16.05
N LEU A 46 -13.32 -31.57 15.58
CA LEU A 46 -13.99 -31.57 14.28
C LEU A 46 -15.13 -30.56 14.20
N ASP A 47 -15.91 -30.43 15.28
CA ASP A 47 -17.00 -29.45 15.36
C ASP A 47 -16.46 -28.01 15.37
N MET A 48 -15.36 -27.77 16.08
CA MET A 48 -14.66 -26.48 16.07
C MET A 48 -14.08 -26.15 14.71
N ASP A 49 -13.35 -27.07 14.08
CA ASP A 49 -12.78 -26.88 12.77
C ASP A 49 -13.86 -26.57 11.72
N ARG A 50 -14.98 -27.32 11.77
CA ARG A 50 -16.11 -27.05 10.89
C ARG A 50 -16.71 -25.68 11.13
N ALA A 51 -16.90 -25.28 12.37
CA ALA A 51 -17.46 -23.99 12.74
C ALA A 51 -16.55 -22.83 12.27
N VAL A 52 -15.24 -22.92 12.52
CA VAL A 52 -14.23 -21.95 12.07
C VAL A 52 -14.23 -21.83 10.55
N TYR A 53 -14.18 -22.96 9.86
CA TYR A 53 -14.17 -22.99 8.39
C TYR A 53 -15.44 -22.36 7.80
N SER A 54 -16.60 -22.63 8.43
CA SER A 54 -17.87 -22.07 7.99
C SER A 54 -17.98 -20.57 8.21
N VAL A 55 -17.45 -20.07 9.34
CA VAL A 55 -17.39 -18.61 9.61
C VAL A 55 -16.46 -17.92 8.63
N PHE A 56 -15.31 -18.50 8.30
CA PHE A 56 -14.45 -17.96 7.24
C PHE A 56 -15.07 -18.05 5.84
N GLY A 57 -16.01 -18.97 5.62
CA GLY A 57 -16.83 -19.01 4.41
C GLY A 57 -17.78 -17.82 4.25
N GLU A 58 -18.07 -17.08 5.33
CA GLU A 58 -18.83 -15.83 5.34
C GLU A 58 -17.94 -14.59 5.07
N TYR A 59 -16.87 -14.77 4.28
CA TYR A 59 -15.98 -13.68 3.90
C TYR A 59 -16.70 -12.64 3.04
N GLN A 60 -16.15 -11.41 3.06
CA GLN A 60 -16.64 -10.32 2.22
C GLN A 60 -16.27 -10.57 0.76
N LYS A 61 -17.25 -11.06 0.00
CA LYS A 61 -17.07 -11.51 -1.37
C LYS A 61 -16.61 -10.39 -2.31
N GLU A 62 -17.24 -9.21 -2.21
CA GLU A 62 -16.92 -8.05 -3.03
C GLU A 62 -15.48 -7.57 -2.79
N LEU A 63 -15.03 -7.59 -1.54
CA LEU A 63 -13.66 -7.22 -1.19
C LEU A 63 -12.63 -8.19 -1.78
N LEU A 64 -12.95 -9.48 -1.80
CA LEU A 64 -12.07 -10.49 -2.39
C LEU A 64 -12.07 -10.42 -3.92
N GLU A 65 -13.23 -10.33 -4.55
CA GLU A 65 -13.36 -10.32 -6.02
C GLU A 65 -12.76 -9.03 -6.61
N GLU A 66 -13.08 -7.89 -6.02
CA GLU A 66 -12.65 -6.59 -6.55
C GLU A 66 -11.21 -6.26 -6.16
N TYR A 67 -10.85 -6.43 -4.89
CA TYR A 67 -9.54 -6.02 -4.37
C TYR A 67 -8.56 -7.17 -4.11
N GLY A 68 -9.00 -8.43 -4.19
CA GLY A 68 -8.15 -9.58 -3.89
C GLY A 68 -7.77 -9.70 -2.40
N ILE A 69 -8.52 -9.06 -1.51
CA ILE A 69 -8.27 -9.05 -0.07
C ILE A 69 -9.31 -9.94 0.62
N PHE A 70 -8.81 -10.94 1.35
CA PHE A 70 -9.66 -11.80 2.16
C PHE A 70 -9.91 -11.20 3.54
N ALA A 71 -11.17 -10.99 3.88
CA ALA A 71 -11.59 -10.55 5.21
C ALA A 71 -13.03 -11.00 5.50
N VAL A 72 -13.34 -11.13 6.78
CA VAL A 72 -14.70 -11.45 7.25
C VAL A 72 -15.38 -10.16 7.73
N GLU A 73 -16.63 -9.96 7.35
CA GLU A 73 -17.43 -8.84 7.81
C GLU A 73 -17.96 -9.13 9.24
N GLY A 74 -17.20 -8.74 10.25
CA GLY A 74 -17.46 -9.09 11.65
C GLY A 74 -18.59 -8.30 12.32
N SER A 75 -19.28 -7.40 11.60
CA SER A 75 -20.45 -6.70 12.12
C SER A 75 -21.79 -7.36 11.72
N TYR A 76 -21.74 -8.28 10.77
CA TYR A 76 -22.95 -8.97 10.26
C TYR A 76 -24.09 -8.00 9.96
N GLU A 77 -23.81 -6.96 9.17
CA GLU A 77 -24.73 -5.90 8.75
C GLU A 77 -25.25 -4.98 9.87
N THR A 78 -24.89 -5.23 11.14
CA THR A 78 -25.33 -4.36 12.25
C THR A 78 -24.57 -3.03 12.31
N GLY A 79 -23.49 -2.88 11.53
CA GLY A 79 -22.63 -1.70 11.53
C GLY A 79 -21.64 -1.67 12.69
N ASN A 80 -21.72 -2.58 13.65
CA ASN A 80 -20.84 -2.66 14.81
C ASN A 80 -20.24 -4.06 14.96
N PHE A 81 -18.91 -4.14 14.89
CA PHE A 81 -18.21 -5.38 15.19
C PHE A 81 -18.50 -5.86 16.62
N SER A 82 -18.75 -7.15 16.78
CA SER A 82 -18.92 -7.81 18.08
C SER A 82 -18.38 -9.23 18.04
N GLU A 83 -17.44 -9.53 18.95
CA GLU A 83 -16.91 -10.89 19.13
C GLU A 83 -18.02 -11.89 19.50
N LYS A 84 -19.03 -11.43 20.23
CA LYS A 84 -20.17 -12.26 20.57
C LYS A 84 -20.91 -12.76 19.32
N GLN A 85 -21.09 -11.91 18.32
CA GLN A 85 -21.73 -12.32 17.06
C GLN A 85 -20.90 -13.39 16.35
N LEU A 86 -19.58 -13.25 16.35
CA LEU A 86 -18.67 -14.26 15.79
C LEU A 86 -18.83 -15.61 16.51
N ILE A 87 -18.85 -15.60 17.84
CA ILE A 87 -19.05 -16.79 18.67
C ILE A 87 -20.44 -17.40 18.44
N ASP A 88 -21.47 -16.58 18.36
CA ASP A 88 -22.85 -17.04 18.09
C ASP A 88 -22.93 -17.72 16.70
N ARG A 89 -22.20 -17.23 15.69
CA ARG A 89 -22.08 -17.89 14.38
C ARG A 89 -21.35 -19.23 14.48
N MET A 90 -20.25 -19.31 15.26
CA MET A 90 -19.55 -20.58 15.50
C MET A 90 -20.46 -21.61 16.16
N HIS A 91 -21.25 -21.21 17.14
CA HIS A 91 -22.27 -22.07 17.75
C HIS A 91 -23.32 -22.54 16.73
N TYR A 92 -23.79 -21.66 15.87
CA TYR A 92 -24.72 -21.99 14.78
C TYR A 92 -24.16 -23.06 13.84
N TYR A 93 -22.85 -23.02 13.54
CA TYR A 93 -22.18 -23.99 12.68
C TYR A 93 -21.70 -25.26 13.38
N GLY A 94 -22.10 -25.48 14.62
CA GLY A 94 -21.96 -26.76 15.32
C GLY A 94 -21.00 -26.76 16.50
N ALA A 95 -20.42 -25.62 16.88
CA ALA A 95 -19.62 -25.52 18.10
C ALA A 95 -20.47 -25.33 19.37
N SER A 96 -21.72 -25.74 19.37
CA SER A 96 -22.70 -25.48 20.45
C SER A 96 -22.32 -26.08 21.83
N GLY A 97 -21.49 -27.10 21.86
CA GLY A 97 -20.96 -27.71 23.09
C GLY A 97 -19.57 -27.22 23.50
N ILE A 98 -19.04 -26.19 22.82
CA ILE A 98 -17.70 -25.67 22.98
C ILE A 98 -17.81 -24.19 23.33
N TRP A 99 -16.89 -23.69 24.16
CA TRP A 99 -16.76 -22.26 24.48
C TRP A 99 -15.54 -21.71 23.78
N PRO A 100 -15.70 -21.25 22.50
CA PRO A 100 -14.57 -20.68 21.76
C PRO A 100 -14.18 -19.32 22.36
N GLU A 101 -12.89 -19.04 22.38
CA GLU A 101 -12.32 -17.78 22.82
C GLU A 101 -11.53 -17.18 21.67
N VAL A 102 -11.69 -15.87 21.45
CA VAL A 102 -10.97 -15.15 20.39
C VAL A 102 -9.70 -14.57 20.96
N GLU A 103 -8.56 -15.15 20.62
CA GLU A 103 -7.24 -14.70 21.09
C GLU A 103 -6.79 -13.41 20.43
N GLY A 104 -7.03 -13.28 19.13
CA GLY A 104 -6.57 -12.14 18.36
C GLY A 104 -7.56 -11.71 17.29
N ILE A 105 -7.59 -10.40 17.02
CA ILE A 105 -8.38 -9.76 15.97
C ILE A 105 -7.49 -8.73 15.29
N GLN A 106 -7.39 -8.81 13.97
CA GLN A 106 -6.72 -7.83 13.15
C GLN A 106 -7.74 -7.18 12.22
N PHE A 107 -7.95 -5.87 12.35
CA PHE A 107 -8.74 -5.11 11.40
C PHE A 107 -7.87 -4.68 10.22
N LEU A 108 -8.47 -4.57 9.04
CA LEU A 108 -7.76 -4.06 7.84
C LEU A 108 -7.23 -2.64 8.03
N THR A 109 -7.84 -1.88 8.94
CA THR A 109 -7.46 -0.50 9.28
C THR A 109 -6.40 -0.39 10.38
N ASP A 110 -6.01 -1.51 11.01
CA ASP A 110 -5.01 -1.48 12.07
C ASP A 110 -3.65 -0.96 11.56
N GLN A 111 -2.96 -0.20 12.44
CA GLN A 111 -1.64 0.36 12.14
C GLN A 111 -1.61 1.10 10.80
N ASN A 112 -2.56 2.00 10.59
CA ASN A 112 -2.72 2.78 9.36
C ASN A 112 -2.91 1.91 8.10
N GLY A 113 -3.62 0.79 8.22
CA GLY A 113 -3.92 -0.09 7.09
C GLY A 113 -2.83 -1.11 6.78
N GLN A 114 -1.93 -1.41 7.73
CA GLN A 114 -0.86 -2.39 7.51
C GLN A 114 -1.41 -3.78 7.13
N ALA A 115 -2.48 -4.23 7.76
CA ALA A 115 -3.10 -5.52 7.43
C ALA A 115 -3.63 -5.56 5.99
N PHE A 116 -4.20 -4.45 5.52
CA PHE A 116 -4.61 -4.30 4.12
C PHE A 116 -3.39 -4.32 3.19
N ARG A 117 -2.36 -3.54 3.50
CA ARG A 117 -1.12 -3.47 2.71
C ARG A 117 -0.44 -4.84 2.59
N GLU A 118 -0.33 -5.58 3.67
CA GLU A 118 0.23 -6.95 3.64
C GLU A 118 -0.61 -7.90 2.79
N GLY A 119 -1.93 -7.81 2.86
CA GLY A 119 -2.83 -8.57 2.00
C GLY A 119 -2.66 -8.23 0.52
N ALA A 120 -2.53 -6.94 0.20
CA ALA A 120 -2.28 -6.45 -1.15
C ALA A 120 -0.93 -6.93 -1.71
N VAL A 121 0.14 -6.84 -0.91
CA VAL A 121 1.46 -7.36 -1.27
C VAL A 121 1.40 -8.85 -1.52
N LYS A 122 0.75 -9.62 -0.64
CA LYS A 122 0.59 -11.07 -0.82
C LYS A 122 -0.19 -11.42 -2.09
N TYR A 123 -1.26 -10.69 -2.40
CA TYR A 123 -1.99 -10.84 -3.64
C TYR A 123 -1.08 -10.65 -4.88
N MET A 124 -0.20 -9.64 -4.85
CA MET A 124 0.72 -9.38 -5.95
C MET A 124 1.84 -10.42 -6.03
N GLU A 125 2.35 -10.93 -4.90
CA GLU A 125 3.27 -12.06 -4.87
C GLU A 125 2.69 -13.31 -5.55
N ASP A 126 1.45 -13.64 -5.21
CA ASP A 126 0.75 -14.81 -5.76
C ASP A 126 0.45 -14.63 -7.26
N LEU A 127 0.24 -13.39 -7.70
CA LEU A 127 -0.02 -13.05 -9.09
C LEU A 127 1.25 -13.11 -9.97
N TYR A 128 2.35 -12.55 -9.51
CA TYR A 128 3.59 -12.46 -10.30
C TYR A 128 4.53 -13.65 -10.12
N GLY A 129 4.47 -14.32 -8.98
CA GLY A 129 5.40 -15.39 -8.61
C GLY A 129 6.77 -14.87 -8.13
N ILE A 130 7.43 -15.66 -7.32
CA ILE A 130 8.66 -15.29 -6.58
C ILE A 130 9.85 -14.92 -7.51
N SER A 131 9.95 -15.55 -8.68
CA SER A 131 11.09 -15.34 -9.59
C SER A 131 11.12 -13.97 -10.26
N ILE A 132 9.96 -13.35 -10.48
CA ILE A 132 9.85 -12.01 -11.09
C ILE A 132 10.14 -10.94 -10.01
N ILE A 133 9.72 -11.17 -8.79
CA ILE A 133 9.85 -10.26 -7.65
C ILE A 133 11.32 -9.97 -7.33
N GLN A 134 12.20 -10.97 -7.39
CA GLN A 134 13.64 -10.80 -7.11
C GLN A 134 14.35 -9.84 -8.09
N GLY A 135 13.84 -9.66 -9.31
CA GLY A 135 14.36 -8.70 -10.29
C GLY A 135 13.90 -7.26 -10.08
N LEU A 136 12.79 -7.05 -9.38
CA LEU A 136 12.16 -5.74 -9.22
C LEU A 136 12.81 -4.89 -8.12
N GLY A 137 13.43 -5.48 -7.10
CA GLY A 137 14.06 -4.76 -5.99
C GLY A 137 15.15 -3.78 -6.44
N ALA A 138 16.02 -4.21 -7.38
CA ALA A 138 17.07 -3.36 -7.93
C ALA A 138 16.56 -2.17 -8.77
N LEU A 139 15.36 -2.29 -9.36
CA LEU A 139 14.70 -1.19 -10.07
C LEU A 139 14.08 -0.19 -9.11
N ALA A 140 13.48 -0.67 -8.02
CA ALA A 140 12.85 0.16 -7.01
C ALA A 140 13.86 1.08 -6.30
N GLU A 141 15.04 0.58 -5.96
CA GLU A 141 16.12 1.39 -5.37
C GLU A 141 16.56 2.53 -6.29
N LYS A 142 16.66 2.26 -7.60
CA LYS A 142 17.00 3.30 -8.59
C LYS A 142 15.93 4.38 -8.69
N TRP A 143 14.66 4.01 -8.62
CA TRP A 143 13.56 4.97 -8.68
C TRP A 143 13.50 5.86 -7.45
N GLU A 144 13.69 5.30 -6.25
CA GLU A 144 13.74 6.07 -5.02
C GLU A 144 14.89 7.09 -5.02
N GLN A 145 16.07 6.71 -5.51
CA GLN A 145 17.18 7.64 -5.69
C GLN A 145 16.86 8.75 -6.71
N GLN A 146 16.18 8.43 -7.81
CA GLN A 146 15.78 9.41 -8.82
C GLN A 146 14.75 10.41 -8.30
N GLU A 147 13.79 9.97 -7.49
CA GLU A 147 12.79 10.83 -6.86
C GLU A 147 13.44 11.85 -5.92
N ILE A 148 14.34 11.40 -5.04
CA ILE A 148 15.10 12.28 -4.13
C ILE A 148 15.94 13.30 -4.92
N THR A 149 16.62 12.87 -5.96
CA THR A 149 17.44 13.75 -6.80
C THR A 149 16.58 14.79 -7.52
N GLY A 150 15.40 14.39 -8.01
CA GLY A 150 14.46 15.30 -8.68
C GLY A 150 13.93 16.39 -7.76
N GLU A 151 13.59 16.07 -6.52
CA GLU A 151 13.13 17.03 -5.53
C GLU A 151 14.23 18.03 -5.13
N GLN A 152 15.45 17.56 -4.88
CA GLN A 152 16.59 18.41 -4.55
C GLN A 152 16.88 19.41 -5.68
N THR A 153 16.92 18.93 -6.92
CA THR A 153 17.19 19.78 -8.09
C THR A 153 16.10 20.83 -8.33
N LYS A 154 14.85 20.51 -8.02
CA LYS A 154 13.73 21.48 -8.05
C LYS A 154 13.98 22.64 -7.10
N ASP A 155 14.39 22.35 -5.87
CA ASP A 155 14.62 23.35 -4.85
C ASP A 155 15.81 24.26 -5.22
N GLU A 156 16.91 23.68 -5.72
CA GLU A 156 18.06 24.42 -6.25
C GLU A 156 17.68 25.33 -7.45
N SER A 157 16.84 24.83 -8.34
CA SER A 157 16.37 25.60 -9.50
C SER A 157 15.47 26.75 -9.10
N ASN A 158 14.56 26.57 -8.14
CA ASN A 158 13.70 27.65 -7.64
C ASN A 158 14.53 28.70 -6.90
N GLN A 159 15.51 28.29 -6.09
CA GLN A 159 16.41 29.21 -5.40
C GLN A 159 17.21 30.06 -6.38
N SER A 160 17.73 29.49 -7.47
CA SER A 160 18.45 30.23 -8.52
C SER A 160 17.55 31.24 -9.25
N LEU A 161 16.25 30.93 -9.44
CA LEU A 161 15.28 31.85 -10.01
C LEU A 161 15.00 33.03 -9.08
N GLU A 162 14.82 32.78 -7.78
CA GLU A 162 14.62 33.81 -6.78
C GLU A 162 15.85 34.72 -6.66
N GLU A 163 17.06 34.15 -6.62
CA GLU A 163 18.30 34.90 -6.60
C GLU A 163 18.47 35.82 -7.82
N LEU A 164 18.09 35.34 -9.02
CA LEU A 164 18.14 36.13 -10.23
C LEU A 164 17.16 37.31 -10.17
N ASP A 165 15.93 37.06 -9.75
CA ASP A 165 14.88 38.08 -9.66
C ASP A 165 15.26 39.16 -8.62
N ASP A 166 15.80 38.76 -7.47
CA ASP A 166 16.30 39.65 -6.43
C ASP A 166 17.48 40.52 -6.94
N MET A 167 18.44 39.93 -7.64
CA MET A 167 19.58 40.66 -8.19
C MET A 167 19.15 41.66 -9.27
N LEU A 168 18.23 41.30 -10.14
CA LEU A 168 17.68 42.21 -11.17
C LEU A 168 16.90 43.35 -10.55
N ASN A 169 16.06 43.04 -9.54
CA ASN A 169 15.30 44.05 -8.82
C ASN A 169 16.20 45.04 -8.04
N GLN A 170 17.20 44.54 -7.32
CA GLN A 170 18.15 45.38 -6.58
C GLN A 170 18.93 46.36 -7.51
N ASN A 171 19.24 45.95 -8.72
CA ASN A 171 19.96 46.76 -9.69
C ASN A 171 19.07 47.52 -10.66
N GLN A 172 17.74 47.46 -10.49
CA GLN A 172 16.75 48.09 -11.37
C GLN A 172 16.96 47.75 -12.88
N SER A 173 17.41 46.50 -13.11
CA SER A 173 17.78 46.02 -14.44
C SER A 173 16.79 44.94 -14.88
N SER A 174 16.62 44.79 -16.21
CA SER A 174 15.84 43.69 -16.78
C SER A 174 16.64 43.03 -17.89
N LEU A 175 16.57 41.70 -17.96
CA LEU A 175 17.22 40.95 -19.02
C LEU A 175 16.64 41.32 -20.37
N PRO A 176 17.48 41.41 -21.45
CA PRO A 176 17.00 41.65 -22.83
C PRO A 176 15.95 40.58 -23.21
N MET A 177 15.01 40.95 -24.07
CA MET A 177 13.99 39.99 -24.54
C MET A 177 14.59 38.84 -25.35
N GLU A 178 15.66 39.13 -26.07
CA GLU A 178 16.36 38.13 -26.90
C GLU A 178 17.10 37.12 -26.02
N ASN A 179 16.73 35.85 -26.16
CA ASN A 179 17.26 34.73 -25.37
C ASN A 179 16.95 34.77 -23.85
N ASN A 180 16.01 35.59 -23.41
CA ASN A 180 15.59 35.64 -22.02
C ASN A 180 14.74 34.41 -21.68
N PRO A 181 15.15 33.54 -20.72
CA PRO A 181 14.41 32.35 -20.35
C PRO A 181 13.19 32.62 -19.47
N LEU A 182 13.15 33.75 -18.75
CA LEU A 182 12.11 34.05 -17.75
C LEU A 182 10.70 34.12 -18.33
N PRO A 183 10.41 34.84 -19.46
CA PRO A 183 9.07 34.89 -20.04
C PRO A 183 8.58 33.50 -20.45
N HIS A 184 9.48 32.64 -20.92
CA HIS A 184 9.12 31.31 -21.33
C HIS A 184 8.74 30.41 -20.13
N ILE A 185 9.48 30.52 -19.03
CA ILE A 185 9.18 29.82 -17.77
C ILE A 185 7.85 30.31 -17.20
N GLU A 186 7.59 31.62 -17.20
CA GLU A 186 6.32 32.18 -16.73
C GLU A 186 5.13 31.76 -17.59
N GLN A 187 5.28 31.72 -18.90
CA GLN A 187 4.23 31.28 -19.82
C GLN A 187 3.91 29.79 -19.59
N LEU A 188 4.90 28.96 -19.35
CA LEU A 188 4.72 27.55 -19.05
C LEU A 188 4.05 27.33 -17.68
N LYS A 189 4.40 28.15 -16.67
CA LYS A 189 3.72 28.13 -15.37
C LYS A 189 2.25 28.58 -15.47
N LYS A 190 1.90 29.46 -16.39
CA LYS A 190 0.53 29.97 -16.61
C LYS A 190 -0.32 29.08 -17.51
N SER A 191 0.29 28.31 -18.42
CA SER A 191 -0.43 27.33 -19.24
C SER A 191 -0.85 26.17 -18.36
N GLY A 192 -2.12 25.91 -18.15
CA GLY A 192 -2.59 24.79 -17.36
C GLY A 192 -1.97 23.47 -17.85
N LEU A 193 -1.29 22.76 -16.97
CA LEU A 193 -0.51 21.55 -17.29
C LEU A 193 -1.37 20.46 -17.92
N ILE A 194 -2.62 20.35 -17.52
CA ILE A 194 -3.59 19.41 -18.08
C ILE A 194 -3.70 19.60 -19.61
N SER A 195 -3.76 20.85 -20.07
CA SER A 195 -3.89 21.16 -21.52
C SER A 195 -2.64 20.81 -22.33
N LEU A 196 -1.48 20.70 -21.68
CA LEU A 196 -0.21 20.34 -22.31
C LEU A 196 0.02 18.83 -22.39
N VAL A 197 -0.46 18.09 -21.42
CA VAL A 197 -0.14 16.66 -21.21
C VAL A 197 -1.32 15.76 -21.57
N PHE A 198 -2.55 16.23 -21.34
CA PHE A 198 -3.75 15.43 -21.56
C PHE A 198 -4.20 15.46 -23.02
N PRO A 199 -4.56 14.33 -23.63
CA PRO A 199 -5.04 14.30 -25.00
C PRO A 199 -6.25 15.22 -25.21
N LYS A 200 -6.24 16.04 -26.26
CA LYS A 200 -7.34 16.99 -26.55
C LYS A 200 -8.69 16.34 -26.78
N GLU A 201 -8.68 15.06 -27.13
CA GLU A 201 -9.88 14.28 -27.43
C GLU A 201 -10.50 13.65 -26.16
N LYS A 202 -9.74 13.58 -25.05
CA LYS A 202 -10.20 13.01 -23.79
C LYS A 202 -10.64 14.11 -22.83
N GLN A 203 -11.89 14.04 -22.37
CA GLN A 203 -12.39 14.97 -21.35
C GLN A 203 -11.89 14.57 -19.97
N VAL A 204 -11.39 15.54 -19.22
CA VAL A 204 -10.99 15.33 -17.82
C VAL A 204 -12.25 15.13 -16.97
N SER A 205 -12.22 14.12 -16.11
CA SER A 205 -13.30 13.86 -15.16
C SER A 205 -13.53 15.05 -14.23
N GLN A 206 -14.81 15.41 -14.05
CA GLN A 206 -15.24 16.47 -13.14
C GLN A 206 -15.84 15.93 -11.84
N LYS A 207 -15.65 14.63 -11.56
CA LYS A 207 -16.15 14.03 -10.34
C LYS A 207 -15.48 14.65 -9.12
N GLN A 208 -16.24 14.75 -8.04
CA GLN A 208 -15.79 15.28 -6.76
C GLN A 208 -16.24 14.37 -5.64
N ILE A 209 -15.37 14.20 -4.64
CA ILE A 209 -15.68 13.47 -3.42
C ILE A 209 -16.18 14.47 -2.38
N ARG A 210 -17.38 14.23 -1.85
CA ARG A 210 -17.89 14.96 -0.69
C ARG A 210 -17.70 14.10 0.55
N GLY A 211 -16.78 14.49 1.41
CA GLY A 211 -16.36 13.68 2.56
C GLY A 211 -17.51 13.27 3.46
N GLU A 212 -18.53 14.13 3.61
CA GLU A 212 -19.73 13.85 4.41
C GLU A 212 -20.61 12.75 3.81
N GLU A 213 -20.62 12.59 2.49
CA GLU A 213 -21.46 11.63 1.79
C GLU A 213 -20.82 10.23 1.71
N GLN A 214 -19.51 10.17 1.84
CA GLN A 214 -18.74 8.93 1.61
C GLN A 214 -17.99 8.42 2.85
N ALA A 215 -17.82 9.24 3.87
CA ALA A 215 -17.19 8.80 5.11
C ALA A 215 -18.09 7.78 5.82
N SER A 216 -17.51 6.64 6.17
CA SER A 216 -18.19 5.67 7.02
C SER A 216 -18.49 6.30 8.38
N SER A 217 -19.73 6.20 8.84
CA SER A 217 -20.12 6.60 10.20
C SER A 217 -19.61 5.62 11.27
N ARG A 218 -18.98 4.52 10.86
CA ARG A 218 -18.45 3.50 11.77
C ARG A 218 -17.20 4.03 12.46
N ALA A 219 -17.14 3.90 13.79
CA ALA A 219 -15.93 4.19 14.55
C ALA A 219 -14.84 3.16 14.20
N LEU A 220 -13.63 3.64 13.90
CA LEU A 220 -12.47 2.77 13.76
C LEU A 220 -12.18 2.08 15.09
N ARG A 221 -11.98 0.78 15.04
CA ARG A 221 -11.58 -0.03 16.17
C ARG A 221 -10.16 -0.49 15.99
N VAL A 222 -9.48 -0.76 17.09
CA VAL A 222 -8.13 -1.30 17.12
C VAL A 222 -8.22 -2.77 17.49
N GLY A 223 -7.52 -3.60 16.74
CA GLY A 223 -7.39 -5.03 16.99
C GLY A 223 -6.49 -5.34 18.17
N ARG A 224 -6.35 -6.64 18.47
CA ARG A 224 -5.46 -7.16 19.52
C ARG A 224 -4.83 -8.47 19.07
N GLY A 225 -3.75 -8.83 19.73
CA GLY A 225 -2.98 -10.04 19.41
C GLY A 225 -1.80 -9.78 18.50
N THR A 226 -1.02 -10.82 18.26
CA THR A 226 0.12 -10.81 17.35
C THR A 226 -0.16 -11.72 16.16
N PHE A 227 0.14 -11.22 14.96
CA PHE A 227 -0.10 -11.96 13.73
C PHE A 227 1.23 -12.18 13.01
N PRO A 228 1.41 -13.34 12.35
CA PRO A 228 2.60 -13.59 11.54
C PRO A 228 2.63 -12.62 10.36
N VAL A 229 3.84 -12.23 9.97
CA VAL A 229 4.07 -11.47 8.74
C VAL A 229 3.64 -12.32 7.55
N ARG A 230 2.85 -11.75 6.64
CA ARG A 230 2.26 -12.47 5.49
C ARG A 230 3.20 -12.62 4.30
N SER A 231 4.25 -11.81 4.26
CA SER A 231 5.21 -11.76 3.15
C SER A 231 6.63 -11.66 3.69
N ASP A 232 7.52 -12.48 3.15
CA ASP A 232 8.94 -12.55 3.53
C ASP A 232 9.86 -11.71 2.61
N VAL A 233 9.31 -10.97 1.65
CA VAL A 233 10.11 -10.09 0.79
C VAL A 233 10.57 -8.84 1.54
N ASP A 234 11.66 -8.22 1.07
CA ASP A 234 12.21 -7.00 1.65
C ASP A 234 11.24 -5.81 1.53
N GLU A 235 11.44 -4.77 2.35
CA GLU A 235 10.53 -3.62 2.44
C GLU A 235 10.47 -2.79 1.14
N VAL A 236 11.55 -2.72 0.37
CA VAL A 236 11.58 -2.01 -0.92
C VAL A 236 10.70 -2.74 -1.92
N THR A 237 10.83 -4.04 -1.99
CA THR A 237 9.98 -4.90 -2.83
C THR A 237 8.51 -4.85 -2.39
N LYS A 238 8.22 -4.87 -1.09
CA LYS A 238 6.84 -4.68 -0.58
C LYS A 238 6.24 -3.35 -1.02
N LYS A 239 7.02 -2.27 -0.95
CA LYS A 239 6.59 -0.93 -1.39
C LYS A 239 6.25 -0.93 -2.87
N LEU A 240 7.11 -1.52 -3.71
CA LEU A 240 6.88 -1.62 -5.15
C LEU A 240 5.62 -2.46 -5.48
N LEU A 241 5.50 -3.65 -4.89
CA LEU A 241 4.33 -4.52 -5.10
C LEU A 241 3.03 -3.82 -4.67
N PHE A 242 3.07 -3.05 -3.59
CA PHE A 242 1.92 -2.28 -3.16
C PHE A 242 1.57 -1.17 -4.15
N HIS A 243 2.55 -0.47 -4.74
CA HIS A 243 2.29 0.51 -5.79
C HIS A 243 1.68 -0.14 -7.05
N GLU A 244 2.22 -1.27 -7.49
CA GLU A 244 1.65 -2.05 -8.58
C GLU A 244 0.22 -2.52 -8.29
N TYR A 245 -0.05 -2.93 -7.04
CA TYR A 245 -1.39 -3.26 -6.60
C TYR A 245 -2.36 -2.08 -6.75
N ILE A 246 -1.95 -0.89 -6.29
CA ILE A 246 -2.76 0.32 -6.42
C ILE A 246 -3.06 0.62 -7.89
N LEU A 247 -2.05 0.61 -8.76
CA LEU A 247 -2.23 0.86 -10.20
C LEU A 247 -3.13 -0.18 -10.88
N LYS A 248 -3.15 -1.42 -10.38
CA LYS A 248 -3.94 -2.52 -10.95
C LYS A 248 -5.39 -2.54 -10.48
N LYS A 249 -5.65 -2.09 -9.26
CA LYS A 249 -6.96 -2.24 -8.60
C LYS A 249 -7.77 -0.95 -8.53
N PHE A 250 -7.13 0.20 -8.76
CA PHE A 250 -7.75 1.51 -8.66
C PHE A 250 -7.71 2.26 -9.99
N GLY A 251 -8.77 2.99 -10.27
CA GLY A 251 -8.87 3.81 -11.48
C GLY A 251 -7.85 4.94 -11.50
N ASN A 252 -7.37 5.28 -12.68
CA ASN A 252 -6.43 6.38 -12.92
C ASN A 252 -6.78 7.13 -14.21
N ALA A 253 -6.09 8.21 -14.50
CA ALA A 253 -6.38 9.06 -15.67
C ALA A 253 -6.20 8.35 -17.02
N VAL A 254 -5.50 7.20 -17.07
CA VAL A 254 -5.33 6.37 -18.27
C VAL A 254 -6.45 5.33 -18.35
N GLU A 255 -6.71 4.63 -17.25
CA GLU A 255 -7.71 3.58 -17.09
C GLU A 255 -8.74 4.00 -16.04
N GLU A 256 -9.82 4.62 -16.50
CA GLU A 256 -10.86 5.15 -15.62
C GLU A 256 -11.77 4.06 -15.09
N GLU A 257 -12.05 4.10 -13.80
CA GLU A 257 -13.05 3.25 -13.17
C GLU A 257 -14.38 3.96 -12.97
N LYS A 258 -15.49 3.21 -12.99
CA LYS A 258 -16.85 3.75 -12.80
C LYS A 258 -17.24 3.79 -11.32
N ARG A 259 -16.38 4.38 -10.48
CA ARG A 259 -16.61 4.56 -9.05
C ARG A 259 -16.89 6.01 -8.70
N SER A 260 -16.82 6.36 -7.42
CA SER A 260 -17.06 7.72 -6.92
C SER A 260 -16.12 8.75 -7.53
N LEU A 261 -14.85 8.42 -7.63
CA LEU A 261 -13.86 9.12 -8.43
C LEU A 261 -13.49 8.27 -9.66
N ALA A 262 -13.04 8.90 -10.72
CA ALA A 262 -12.47 8.22 -11.88
C ALA A 262 -10.96 8.05 -11.72
N TYR A 263 -10.31 8.97 -10.99
CA TYR A 263 -8.85 9.05 -10.80
C TYR A 263 -8.50 8.76 -9.34
N GLU A 264 -8.78 7.53 -8.91
CA GLU A 264 -8.56 7.10 -7.52
C GLU A 264 -7.09 7.06 -7.15
N VAL A 265 -6.20 6.69 -8.10
CA VAL A 265 -4.75 6.67 -7.87
C VAL A 265 -4.24 8.07 -7.59
N GLU A 266 -4.65 9.05 -8.39
CA GLU A 266 -4.28 10.45 -8.21
C GLU A 266 -4.82 11.00 -6.88
N TYR A 267 -6.03 10.59 -6.50
CA TYR A 267 -6.60 10.91 -5.18
C TYR A 267 -5.78 10.33 -4.02
N LEU A 268 -5.34 9.07 -4.12
CA LEU A 268 -4.50 8.44 -3.10
C LEU A 268 -3.16 9.16 -2.94
N LEU A 269 -2.62 9.74 -4.02
CA LEU A 269 -1.35 10.47 -3.99
C LEU A 269 -1.48 11.90 -3.46
N GLU A 270 -2.59 12.60 -3.76
CA GLU A 270 -2.71 14.05 -3.53
C GLU A 270 -3.79 14.44 -2.51
N GLY A 271 -4.82 13.63 -2.31
CA GLY A 271 -5.87 13.86 -1.30
C GLY A 271 -6.73 15.09 -1.56
N LYS A 272 -6.84 15.57 -2.82
CA LYS A 272 -7.70 16.70 -3.18
C LYS A 272 -9.15 16.25 -3.36
N THR A 273 -10.06 17.21 -3.43
CA THR A 273 -11.51 16.91 -3.45
C THR A 273 -12.04 16.51 -4.82
N SER A 274 -11.36 16.88 -5.91
CA SER A 274 -11.81 16.59 -7.28
C SER A 274 -10.77 15.84 -8.09
N ASP A 275 -11.25 15.04 -9.07
CA ASP A 275 -10.40 14.34 -10.02
C ASP A 275 -9.45 15.28 -10.76
N GLN A 276 -9.97 16.44 -11.16
CA GLN A 276 -9.18 17.45 -11.89
C GLN A 276 -8.02 17.98 -11.04
N GLU A 277 -8.29 18.37 -9.77
CA GLU A 277 -7.24 18.88 -8.87
C GLU A 277 -6.19 17.84 -8.54
N ASN A 278 -6.61 16.59 -8.35
CA ASN A 278 -5.70 15.47 -8.10
C ASN A 278 -4.80 15.23 -9.32
N LEU A 279 -5.38 15.14 -10.52
CA LEU A 279 -4.63 14.95 -11.76
C LEU A 279 -3.63 16.10 -11.98
N GLU A 280 -4.04 17.35 -11.79
CA GLU A 280 -3.16 18.51 -11.95
C GLU A 280 -1.97 18.46 -10.98
N ALA A 281 -2.21 18.09 -9.73
CA ALA A 281 -1.17 17.96 -8.72
C ALA A 281 -0.17 16.82 -9.06
N VAL A 282 -0.66 15.65 -9.48
CA VAL A 282 0.18 14.52 -9.92
C VAL A 282 1.00 14.90 -11.15
N LEU A 283 0.38 15.52 -12.17
CA LEU A 283 1.11 15.97 -13.36
C LEU A 283 2.20 16.97 -13.02
N ASN A 284 1.93 17.90 -12.10
CA ASN A 284 2.93 18.83 -11.57
C ASN A 284 4.13 18.10 -10.97
N LYS A 285 3.89 17.12 -10.11
CA LYS A 285 4.98 16.31 -9.51
C LYS A 285 5.78 15.56 -10.57
N MET A 286 5.11 14.91 -11.51
CA MET A 286 5.78 14.18 -12.59
C MET A 286 6.66 15.09 -13.46
N LEU A 287 6.17 16.28 -13.78
CA LEU A 287 6.94 17.28 -14.53
C LEU A 287 8.17 17.74 -13.76
N LEU A 288 8.01 17.99 -12.47
CA LEU A 288 9.12 18.42 -11.61
C LEU A 288 10.22 17.35 -11.49
N ILE A 289 9.85 16.08 -11.34
CA ILE A 289 10.80 14.95 -11.32
C ILE A 289 11.55 14.88 -12.67
N ARG A 290 10.83 14.95 -13.79
CA ARG A 290 11.44 14.93 -15.13
C ARG A 290 12.34 16.14 -15.38
N MET A 291 11.91 17.32 -14.95
CA MET A 291 12.72 18.53 -15.03
C MET A 291 14.01 18.37 -14.24
N GLY A 292 13.95 17.86 -13.00
CA GLY A 292 15.10 17.59 -12.17
C GLY A 292 16.09 16.63 -12.84
N LEU A 293 15.61 15.52 -13.38
CA LEU A 293 16.46 14.56 -14.09
C LEU A 293 17.14 15.17 -15.32
N ASN A 294 16.39 15.95 -16.12
CA ASN A 294 16.96 16.67 -17.27
C ASN A 294 17.99 17.72 -16.85
N PHE A 295 17.75 18.41 -15.75
CA PHE A 295 18.68 19.40 -15.21
C PHE A 295 20.00 18.74 -14.78
N VAL A 296 19.96 17.63 -14.05
CA VAL A 296 21.14 16.84 -13.69
C VAL A 296 21.91 16.40 -14.94
N TYR A 297 21.22 15.94 -15.98
CA TYR A 297 21.84 15.61 -17.25
C TYR A 297 22.55 16.81 -17.86
N LEU A 298 21.89 17.97 -17.93
CA LEU A 298 22.48 19.21 -18.48
C LEU A 298 23.68 19.71 -17.67
N GLN A 299 23.72 19.46 -16.36
CA GLN A 299 24.88 19.76 -15.51
C GLN A 299 26.11 18.91 -15.86
N THR A 300 25.92 17.72 -16.41
CA THR A 300 27.00 16.81 -16.80
C THR A 300 27.41 16.95 -18.27
N ASP A 301 26.60 17.57 -19.11
CA ASP A 301 26.85 17.77 -20.53
C ASP A 301 27.75 19.00 -20.74
N THR A 302 29.05 18.78 -21.06
CA THR A 302 30.04 19.83 -21.23
C THR A 302 29.70 20.81 -22.37
N ALA A 303 29.08 20.33 -23.45
CA ALA A 303 28.67 21.19 -24.57
C ALA A 303 27.53 22.12 -24.18
N LYS A 304 26.52 21.60 -23.48
CA LYS A 304 25.41 22.39 -22.96
C LYS A 304 25.84 23.35 -21.86
N GLN A 305 26.77 22.98 -21.03
CA GLN A 305 27.39 23.86 -20.04
C GLN A 305 28.14 25.05 -20.68
N ALA A 306 28.87 24.81 -21.76
CA ALA A 306 29.57 25.87 -22.50
C ALA A 306 28.58 26.79 -23.22
N GLU A 307 27.54 26.25 -23.86
CA GLU A 307 26.47 27.00 -24.51
C GLU A 307 25.75 27.91 -23.52
N ALA A 308 25.31 27.38 -22.38
CA ALA A 308 24.65 28.13 -21.32
C ALA A 308 25.57 29.22 -20.73
N GLY A 309 26.88 28.93 -20.55
CA GLY A 309 27.87 29.91 -20.08
C GLY A 309 28.02 31.08 -21.05
N ALA A 310 28.16 30.80 -22.36
CA ALA A 310 28.27 31.84 -23.38
C ALA A 310 27.02 32.75 -23.44
N MET A 311 25.83 32.16 -23.35
CA MET A 311 24.57 32.93 -23.31
C MET A 311 24.43 33.74 -22.01
N ALA A 312 24.80 33.16 -20.87
CA ALA A 312 24.76 33.85 -19.58
C ALA A 312 25.71 35.04 -19.54
N LEU A 313 26.93 34.88 -20.09
CA LEU A 313 27.90 35.97 -20.20
C LEU A 313 27.38 37.10 -21.09
N ALA A 314 26.75 36.77 -22.23
CA ALA A 314 26.15 37.76 -23.12
C ALA A 314 25.02 38.56 -22.43
N LEU A 315 24.12 37.86 -21.71
CA LEU A 315 23.04 38.48 -20.96
C LEU A 315 23.54 39.36 -19.81
N ALA A 316 24.49 38.85 -19.01
CA ALA A 316 25.11 39.58 -17.90
C ALA A 316 25.86 40.85 -18.37
N THR A 317 26.53 40.78 -19.54
CA THR A 317 27.22 41.90 -20.17
C THR A 317 26.21 42.94 -20.69
N ALA A 318 25.11 42.52 -21.26
CA ALA A 318 24.08 43.42 -21.80
C ALA A 318 23.44 44.28 -20.68
N VAL A 319 23.35 43.78 -19.47
CA VAL A 319 22.86 44.55 -18.29
C VAL A 319 23.96 45.18 -17.48
N ALA A 320 25.21 45.06 -17.90
CA ALA A 320 26.43 45.57 -17.22
C ALA A 320 26.62 45.02 -15.79
N LEU A 321 26.16 43.80 -15.52
CA LEU A 321 26.23 43.11 -14.21
C LEU A 321 26.93 41.73 -14.38
N PRO A 322 28.26 41.68 -14.50
CA PRO A 322 28.99 40.43 -14.72
C PRO A 322 28.76 39.38 -13.62
N MET A 323 28.43 39.81 -12.41
CA MET A 323 28.12 38.92 -11.27
C MET A 323 26.88 38.06 -11.48
N LEU A 324 26.02 38.39 -12.44
CA LEU A 324 24.82 37.61 -12.79
C LEU A 324 25.15 36.36 -13.63
N GLU A 325 26.32 36.29 -14.28
CA GLU A 325 26.67 35.18 -15.18
C GLU A 325 26.38 33.80 -14.57
N PRO A 326 26.89 33.44 -13.36
CA PRO A 326 26.68 32.11 -12.81
C PRO A 326 25.23 31.82 -12.52
N VAL A 327 24.46 32.82 -12.04
CA VAL A 327 23.03 32.65 -11.70
C VAL A 327 22.21 32.52 -12.98
N VAL A 328 22.44 33.39 -13.97
CA VAL A 328 21.78 33.32 -15.29
C VAL A 328 22.07 32.00 -15.98
N LYS A 329 23.29 31.48 -15.87
CA LYS A 329 23.63 30.17 -16.40
C LYS A 329 22.80 29.04 -15.79
N GLN A 330 22.61 29.02 -14.47
CA GLN A 330 21.79 28.03 -13.80
C GLN A 330 20.30 28.14 -14.21
N VAL A 331 19.79 29.35 -14.30
CA VAL A 331 18.42 29.61 -14.76
C VAL A 331 18.22 29.16 -16.23
N LEU A 332 19.20 29.38 -17.11
CA LEU A 332 19.13 28.90 -18.50
C LEU A 332 19.09 27.36 -18.55
N LEU A 333 19.92 26.68 -17.78
CA LEU A 333 19.93 25.21 -17.72
C LEU A 333 18.61 24.67 -17.17
N ALA A 334 18.02 25.32 -16.15
CA ALA A 334 16.72 24.98 -15.62
C ALA A 334 15.60 25.21 -16.66
N ALA A 335 15.64 26.31 -17.40
CA ALA A 335 14.69 26.60 -18.48
C ALA A 335 14.76 25.56 -19.60
N TRP A 336 15.98 25.14 -19.98
CA TRP A 336 16.17 24.10 -21.00
C TRP A 336 15.69 22.73 -20.50
N ALA A 337 15.95 22.38 -19.24
CA ALA A 337 15.45 21.14 -18.63
C ALA A 337 13.92 21.09 -18.68
N PHE A 338 13.27 22.20 -18.36
CA PHE A 338 11.82 22.34 -18.41
C PHE A 338 11.29 22.33 -19.87
N GLY A 339 11.92 23.05 -20.77
CA GLY A 339 11.58 23.08 -22.20
C GLY A 339 11.69 21.70 -22.86
N ALA A 340 12.69 20.92 -22.52
CA ALA A 340 12.85 19.54 -23.02
C ALA A 340 11.68 18.64 -22.60
N VAL A 341 11.16 18.77 -21.39
CA VAL A 341 9.98 18.01 -20.92
C VAL A 341 8.74 18.41 -21.71
N SER A 342 8.49 19.70 -21.87
CA SER A 342 7.34 20.23 -22.64
C SER A 342 7.36 19.78 -24.09
N TYR A 343 8.54 19.81 -24.73
CA TYR A 343 8.70 19.42 -26.13
C TYR A 343 8.52 17.92 -26.38
N THR A 344 8.97 17.07 -25.46
CA THR A 344 8.78 15.61 -25.58
C THR A 344 7.32 15.22 -25.43
N HIS A 345 6.53 15.91 -24.62
CA HIS A 345 5.09 15.69 -24.50
C HIS A 345 4.32 16.16 -25.74
N LEU A 346 4.67 17.32 -26.31
CA LEU A 346 4.04 17.84 -27.54
C LEU A 346 4.32 16.98 -28.78
N ARG A 347 5.41 16.19 -28.80
CA ARG A 347 5.76 15.28 -29.92
C ARG A 347 5.18 13.87 -29.78
N ALA A 348 4.73 13.49 -28.58
CA ALA A 348 4.14 12.17 -28.33
C ALA A 348 2.65 12.12 -28.69
N HIS A 349 2.06 13.23 -29.10
CA HIS A 349 0.72 13.41 -29.61
C HIS A 349 0.80 14.11 -30.99
#